data_9f60b5fe5803253bd31ac6cff9c46f7e
#
_entry.id   9f60b5fe5803253bd31ac6cff9c46f7e
#
_cell.length_a   1.000
_cell.length_b   1.000
_cell.length_c   1.000
_cell.angle_alpha   90.00
_cell.angle_beta   90.00
_cell.angle_gamma   90.00
#
_symmetry.space_group_name_H-M   'P 1'
#
loop_
_entity.id
_entity.type
_entity.pdbx_description
1 polymer ?
#
loop_
_entity_poly.entity_id
_entity_poly.type
_entity_poly.pdbx_seq_one_letter_code
_entity_poly.pdbx_strand_id
1 'polypeptide(L)'
;MHRNVQVIVRAKLMDLSNRVIRLNDAPANTKGRYILYWMQMFKRVSHNYALNFAIQTANERALPLVVYEGLKFYYPWANDRIHRFILEGVEEKYVAFAKRGIRYVFYLQRNSRDPKNTVTRLAKEAALIVTDDYPCFIVPHHNERIAELKLPVLAVDANGMIPLSAFSKEEYAAYTIRPKINRLLPYAPRRIITPALRFEKPNLDVDCPETRITVNNLDQLVARCE
;
A
#
# COMPACT_ATOMS: atom_id res chain seq x y z
N MET A 1 -15.26 20.67 -42.75
CA MET A 1 -14.00 20.18 -42.16
C MET A 1 -13.88 20.70 -40.73
N HIS A 2 -14.41 19.94 -39.75
CA HIS A 2 -14.27 20.30 -38.32
C HIS A 2 -13.19 19.40 -37.72
N ARG A 3 -12.05 19.98 -37.41
CA ARG A 3 -10.99 19.30 -36.66
C ARG A 3 -11.41 19.24 -35.19
N ASN A 4 -11.75 18.06 -34.72
CA ASN A 4 -11.86 17.75 -33.30
C ASN A 4 -10.48 17.87 -32.64
N VAL A 5 -10.25 18.98 -31.95
CA VAL A 5 -9.11 19.15 -31.06
C VAL A 5 -9.48 18.42 -29.77
N GLN A 6 -9.04 17.18 -29.62
CA GLN A 6 -9.07 16.48 -28.33
C GLN A 6 -8.08 17.22 -27.41
N VAL A 7 -8.62 18.06 -26.54
CA VAL A 7 -7.87 18.61 -25.40
C VAL A 7 -7.62 17.46 -24.43
N ILE A 8 -6.44 16.86 -24.53
CA ILE A 8 -5.94 15.93 -23.50
C ILE A 8 -5.63 16.81 -22.28
N VAL A 9 -6.61 16.94 -21.39
CA VAL A 9 -6.39 17.48 -20.04
C VAL A 9 -5.46 16.47 -19.33
N ARG A 10 -4.15 16.72 -19.34
CA ARG A 10 -3.21 16.04 -18.46
C ARG A 10 -3.69 16.31 -17.04
N ALA A 11 -4.33 15.33 -16.42
CA ALA A 11 -4.68 15.40 -15.01
C ALA A 11 -3.38 15.74 -14.25
N LYS A 12 -3.33 16.91 -13.62
CA LYS A 12 -2.19 17.31 -12.78
C LYS A 12 -2.06 16.25 -11.69
N LEU A 13 -0.89 15.59 -11.64
CA LEU A 13 -0.58 14.64 -10.58
C LEU A 13 -0.82 15.29 -9.23
N MET A 14 -1.46 14.54 -8.31
CA MET A 14 -1.71 15.04 -6.96
C MET A 14 -0.37 15.18 -6.24
N ASP A 15 -0.13 16.34 -5.64
CA ASP A 15 1.01 16.53 -4.74
C ASP A 15 0.72 15.78 -3.42
N LEU A 16 1.56 14.81 -3.11
CA LEU A 16 1.49 13.97 -1.92
C LEU A 16 2.65 14.24 -0.95
N SER A 17 3.48 15.25 -1.19
CA SER A 17 4.68 15.53 -0.41
C SER A 17 4.42 15.68 1.09
N ASN A 18 3.28 16.30 1.45
CA ASN A 18 2.86 16.49 2.84
C ASN A 18 2.29 15.23 3.53
N ARG A 19 2.24 14.11 2.81
CA ARG A 19 1.76 12.81 3.32
C ARG A 19 2.86 11.76 3.42
N VAL A 20 4.06 12.08 2.95
CA VAL A 20 5.16 11.13 2.85
C VAL A 20 6.18 11.39 3.94
N ILE A 21 6.51 10.35 4.69
CA ILE A 21 7.55 10.33 5.70
C ILE A 21 8.65 9.38 5.24
N ARG A 22 9.88 9.85 5.20
CA ARG A 22 11.05 9.01 4.97
C ARG A 22 11.45 8.36 6.27
N LEU A 23 11.46 7.02 6.32
CA LEU A 23 11.75 6.27 7.56
C LEU A 23 13.25 6.02 7.78
N ASN A 24 14.08 6.11 6.72
CA ASN A 24 15.54 5.95 6.82
C ASN A 24 16.27 6.74 5.72
N ASP A 25 17.59 6.89 5.87
CA ASP A 25 18.44 7.61 4.92
C ASP A 25 19.18 6.69 3.95
N ALA A 26 18.73 5.45 3.79
CA ALA A 26 19.38 4.51 2.88
C ALA A 26 19.36 5.03 1.43
N PRO A 27 20.43 4.81 0.65
CA PRO A 27 20.49 5.20 -0.77
C PRO A 27 19.55 4.33 -1.61
N ALA A 28 19.06 4.87 -2.72
CA ALA A 28 18.25 4.10 -3.65
C ALA A 28 19.05 2.94 -4.26
N ASN A 29 18.39 1.77 -4.34
CA ASN A 29 18.97 0.63 -5.06
C ASN A 29 18.78 0.83 -6.57
N THR A 30 19.84 1.24 -7.24
CA THR A 30 19.82 1.49 -8.70
C THR A 30 19.68 0.21 -9.53
N LYS A 31 19.91 -0.96 -8.94
CA LYS A 31 19.73 -2.29 -9.56
C LYS A 31 18.37 -2.90 -9.25
N GLY A 32 17.52 -2.18 -8.51
CA GLY A 32 16.18 -2.66 -8.16
C GLY A 32 15.31 -2.89 -9.39
N ARG A 33 14.57 -4.00 -9.39
CA ARG A 33 13.75 -4.46 -10.52
C ARG A 33 12.33 -3.87 -10.49
N TYR A 34 11.87 -3.37 -9.34
CA TYR A 34 10.51 -2.84 -9.11
C TYR A 34 10.44 -1.89 -7.92
N ILE A 35 9.35 -1.15 -7.84
CA ILE A 35 8.93 -0.48 -6.60
C ILE A 35 8.08 -1.45 -5.81
N LEU A 36 8.36 -1.60 -4.52
CA LEU A 36 7.56 -2.43 -3.61
C LEU A 36 6.58 -1.56 -2.82
N TYR A 37 5.28 -1.80 -2.93
CA TYR A 37 4.30 -1.26 -2.00
C TYR A 37 3.87 -2.34 -1.01
N TRP A 38 4.29 -2.22 0.24
CA TRP A 38 3.78 -3.04 1.33
C TRP A 38 2.47 -2.48 1.85
N MET A 39 1.37 -3.06 1.41
CA MET A 39 0.01 -2.68 1.78
C MET A 39 -0.34 -3.30 3.14
N GLN A 40 -0.34 -2.50 4.20
CA GLN A 40 -0.59 -2.96 5.56
C GLN A 40 -2.04 -2.70 6.02
N MET A 41 -2.50 -1.46 5.95
CA MET A 41 -3.79 -1.01 6.48
C MET A 41 -4.79 -0.62 5.39
N PHE A 42 -4.35 0.14 4.39
CA PHE A 42 -5.25 0.71 3.38
C PHE A 42 -5.42 -0.25 2.20
N LYS A 43 -6.10 -1.37 2.43
CA LYS A 43 -6.26 -2.50 1.50
C LYS A 43 -7.23 -2.21 0.36
N ARG A 44 -7.07 -1.05 -0.29
CA ARG A 44 -7.93 -0.55 -1.37
C ARG A 44 -7.14 -0.33 -2.65
N VAL A 45 -7.73 -0.71 -3.78
CA VAL A 45 -7.16 -0.54 -5.14
C VAL A 45 -7.49 0.82 -5.77
N SER A 46 -8.28 1.63 -5.08
CA SER A 46 -8.66 3.00 -5.46
C SER A 46 -8.78 3.88 -4.22
N HIS A 47 -8.76 5.21 -4.39
CA HIS A 47 -8.86 6.17 -3.28
C HIS A 47 -7.83 5.90 -2.16
N ASN A 48 -6.62 5.51 -2.54
CA ASN A 48 -5.52 5.14 -1.66
C ASN A 48 -4.29 6.00 -1.98
N TYR A 49 -3.94 6.91 -1.09
CA TYR A 49 -2.81 7.84 -1.29
C TYR A 49 -1.47 7.09 -1.36
N ALA A 50 -1.28 6.04 -0.56
CA ALA A 50 -0.06 5.25 -0.58
C ALA A 50 0.13 4.50 -1.91
N LEU A 51 -0.94 3.90 -2.44
CA LEU A 51 -0.93 3.30 -3.77
C LEU A 51 -0.66 4.34 -4.86
N ASN A 52 -1.29 5.51 -4.79
CA ASN A 52 -1.08 6.58 -5.75
C ASN A 52 0.38 7.05 -5.76
N PHE A 53 0.98 7.24 -4.59
CA PHE A 53 2.38 7.59 -4.44
C PHE A 53 3.30 6.49 -5.00
N ALA A 54 3.01 5.22 -4.71
CA ALA A 54 3.77 4.09 -5.24
C ALA A 54 3.73 4.03 -6.78
N ILE A 55 2.56 4.28 -7.39
CA ILE A 55 2.42 4.34 -8.86
C ILE A 55 3.19 5.55 -9.44
N GLN A 56 3.10 6.73 -8.82
CA GLN A 56 3.86 7.91 -9.25
C GLN A 56 5.37 7.62 -9.22
N THR A 57 5.87 7.08 -8.11
CA THR A 57 7.27 6.70 -7.94
C THR A 57 7.72 5.63 -8.96
N ALA A 58 6.88 4.64 -9.24
CA ALA A 58 7.16 3.63 -10.27
C ALA A 58 7.27 4.25 -11.66
N ASN A 59 6.37 5.16 -11.99
CA ASN A 59 6.37 5.88 -13.27
C ASN A 59 7.60 6.80 -13.43
N GLU A 60 8.00 7.51 -12.37
CA GLU A 60 9.18 8.38 -12.35
C GLU A 60 10.49 7.60 -12.53
N ARG A 61 10.55 6.40 -11.97
CA ARG A 61 11.73 5.54 -12.05
C ARG A 61 11.73 4.57 -13.23
N ALA A 62 10.69 4.60 -14.06
CA ALA A 62 10.51 3.67 -15.19
C ALA A 62 10.54 2.19 -14.75
N LEU A 63 9.97 1.87 -13.60
CA LEU A 63 9.93 0.54 -13.01
C LEU A 63 8.50 0.01 -12.83
N PRO A 64 8.29 -1.31 -12.88
CA PRO A 64 7.02 -1.91 -12.52
C PRO A 64 6.74 -1.75 -11.02
N LEU A 65 5.47 -1.93 -10.63
CA LEU A 65 5.01 -1.91 -9.25
C LEU A 65 4.63 -3.32 -8.79
N VAL A 66 5.16 -3.71 -7.64
CA VAL A 66 4.74 -4.90 -6.89
C VAL A 66 4.00 -4.44 -5.64
N VAL A 67 2.77 -4.90 -5.47
CA VAL A 67 1.98 -4.69 -4.25
C VAL A 67 1.98 -5.98 -3.46
N TYR A 68 2.46 -5.93 -2.23
CA TYR A 68 2.47 -7.05 -1.31
C TYR A 68 1.49 -6.83 -0.17
N GLU A 69 0.68 -7.83 0.11
CA GLU A 69 -0.20 -7.92 1.28
C GLU A 69 0.04 -9.24 1.98
N GLY A 70 0.25 -9.21 3.30
CA GLY A 70 0.46 -10.39 4.12
C GLY A 70 -0.54 -10.48 5.25
N LEU A 71 -0.96 -11.71 5.55
CA LEU A 71 -1.74 -12.04 6.74
C LEU A 71 -1.04 -13.16 7.49
N LYS A 72 -0.87 -12.97 8.82
CA LYS A 72 -0.35 -14.00 9.71
C LYS A 72 -1.52 -14.71 10.38
N PHE A 73 -1.35 -16.00 10.66
CA PHE A 73 -2.31 -16.79 11.44
C PHE A 73 -2.45 -16.27 12.89
N TYR A 74 -1.39 -15.68 13.43
CA TYR A 74 -1.30 -15.25 14.83
C TYR A 74 -1.04 -13.76 14.94
N TYR A 75 -1.92 -13.06 15.61
CA TYR A 75 -1.79 -11.70 16.11
C TYR A 75 -2.82 -11.48 17.23
N PRO A 76 -2.68 -10.43 18.08
CA PRO A 76 -3.69 -10.13 19.08
C PRO A 76 -5.09 -10.02 18.44
N TRP A 77 -6.06 -10.74 19.03
CA TRP A 77 -7.45 -10.83 18.54
C TRP A 77 -7.65 -11.56 17.20
N ALA A 78 -6.64 -12.31 16.71
CA ALA A 78 -6.83 -13.18 15.55
C ALA A 78 -7.96 -14.18 15.83
N ASN A 79 -8.85 -14.34 14.87
CA ASN A 79 -9.91 -15.36 14.88
C ASN A 79 -10.42 -15.59 13.45
N ASP A 80 -11.15 -16.68 13.25
CA ASP A 80 -11.65 -17.10 11.94
C ASP A 80 -12.52 -16.04 11.27
N ARG A 81 -13.34 -15.32 12.04
CA ARG A 81 -14.20 -14.26 11.51
C ARG A 81 -13.39 -13.12 10.90
N ILE A 82 -12.33 -12.68 11.57
CA ILE A 82 -11.45 -11.62 11.06
C ILE A 82 -10.64 -12.13 9.87
N HIS A 83 -10.10 -13.36 9.95
CA HIS A 83 -9.38 -13.96 8.83
C HIS A 83 -10.28 -14.09 7.61
N ARG A 84 -11.49 -14.61 7.76
CA ARG A 84 -12.47 -14.70 6.67
C ARG A 84 -12.72 -13.33 6.02
N PHE A 85 -13.03 -12.32 6.82
CA PHE A 85 -13.28 -10.96 6.32
C PHE A 85 -12.12 -10.40 5.51
N ILE A 86 -10.86 -10.62 5.95
CA ILE A 86 -9.69 -10.17 5.22
C ILE A 86 -9.50 -10.96 3.92
N LEU A 87 -9.67 -12.28 3.97
CA LEU A 87 -9.44 -13.18 2.83
C LEU A 87 -10.47 -13.01 1.73
N GLU A 88 -11.73 -12.74 2.06
CA GLU A 88 -12.82 -12.49 1.09
C GLU A 88 -12.47 -11.35 0.13
N GLY A 89 -11.80 -10.30 0.60
CA GLY A 89 -11.40 -9.17 -0.25
C GLY A 89 -10.16 -9.41 -1.13
N VAL A 90 -9.49 -10.57 -1.02
CA VAL A 90 -8.21 -10.80 -1.74
C VAL A 90 -8.42 -11.10 -3.22
N GLU A 91 -9.43 -11.91 -3.56
CA GLU A 91 -9.70 -12.30 -4.95
C GLU A 91 -10.01 -11.09 -5.84
N GLU A 92 -10.84 -10.18 -5.37
CA GLU A 92 -11.15 -8.94 -6.08
C GLU A 92 -9.90 -8.08 -6.32
N LYS A 93 -8.98 -8.04 -5.34
CA LYS A 93 -7.72 -7.29 -5.46
C LYS A 93 -6.81 -7.89 -6.54
N TYR A 94 -6.75 -9.22 -6.69
CA TYR A 94 -6.00 -9.84 -7.79
C TYR A 94 -6.50 -9.35 -9.15
N VAL A 95 -7.81 -9.38 -9.36
CA VAL A 95 -8.43 -8.94 -10.62
C VAL A 95 -8.21 -7.44 -10.85
N ALA A 96 -8.43 -6.63 -9.81
CA ALA A 96 -8.35 -5.18 -9.90
C ALA A 96 -6.91 -4.68 -10.15
N PHE A 97 -5.89 -5.27 -9.51
CA PHE A 97 -4.50 -4.94 -9.73
C PHE A 97 -3.99 -5.43 -11.09
N ALA A 98 -4.38 -6.65 -11.51
CA ALA A 98 -4.02 -7.18 -12.82
C ALA A 98 -4.54 -6.28 -13.95
N LYS A 99 -5.79 -5.80 -13.87
CA LYS A 99 -6.36 -4.83 -14.83
C LYS A 99 -5.59 -3.50 -14.91
N ARG A 100 -4.79 -3.17 -13.90
CA ARG A 100 -3.94 -1.97 -13.83
C ARG A 100 -2.48 -2.26 -14.21
N GLY A 101 -2.17 -3.47 -14.66
CA GLY A 101 -0.79 -3.89 -14.97
C GLY A 101 0.12 -4.04 -13.76
N ILE A 102 -0.44 -4.11 -12.54
CA ILE A 102 0.27 -4.18 -11.27
C ILE A 102 0.40 -5.63 -10.82
N ARG A 103 1.60 -6.05 -10.43
CA ARG A 103 1.82 -7.35 -9.77
C ARG A 103 1.33 -7.27 -8.34
N TYR A 104 0.30 -8.03 -8.00
CA TYR A 104 -0.20 -8.19 -6.64
C TYR A 104 0.19 -9.55 -6.09
N VAL A 105 0.75 -9.58 -4.90
CA VAL A 105 1.17 -10.78 -4.17
C VAL A 105 0.48 -10.81 -2.83
N PHE A 106 -0.28 -11.85 -2.58
CA PHE A 106 -0.86 -12.11 -1.27
C PHE A 106 -0.22 -13.35 -0.65
N TYR A 107 0.14 -13.27 0.63
CA TYR A 107 0.68 -14.40 1.36
C TYR A 107 -0.01 -14.58 2.71
N LEU A 108 -0.56 -15.79 2.92
CA LEU A 108 -1.12 -16.23 4.20
C LEU A 108 -0.11 -17.12 4.92
N GLN A 109 0.44 -16.65 6.01
CA GLN A 109 1.20 -17.46 6.94
C GLN A 109 0.22 -18.18 7.87
N ARG A 110 0.10 -19.50 7.74
CA ARG A 110 -0.91 -20.34 8.45
C ARG A 110 -0.42 -20.91 9.77
N ASN A 111 0.90 -21.04 9.92
CA ASN A 111 1.52 -21.60 11.12
C ASN A 111 2.95 -21.08 11.30
N SER A 112 3.60 -21.47 12.40
CA SER A 112 4.94 -21.03 12.76
C SER A 112 6.07 -21.58 11.87
N ARG A 113 5.82 -22.63 11.08
CA ARG A 113 6.78 -23.26 10.16
C ARG A 113 6.76 -22.62 8.77
N ASP A 114 5.68 -21.94 8.44
CA ASP A 114 5.55 -21.23 7.15
C ASP A 114 6.62 -20.12 7.02
N PRO A 115 7.07 -19.79 5.80
CA PRO A 115 8.07 -18.78 5.55
C PRO A 115 7.75 -17.44 6.25
N LYS A 116 8.78 -16.84 6.86
CA LYS A 116 8.72 -15.55 7.55
C LYS A 116 9.49 -14.49 6.74
N ASN A 117 9.42 -13.24 7.17
CA ASN A 117 10.21 -12.14 6.61
C ASN A 117 9.99 -11.91 5.10
N THR A 118 8.78 -12.11 4.61
CA THR A 118 8.42 -12.00 3.19
C THR A 118 8.73 -10.63 2.61
N VAL A 119 8.46 -9.56 3.36
CA VAL A 119 8.81 -8.18 2.94
C VAL A 119 10.31 -8.02 2.74
N THR A 120 11.14 -8.57 3.65
CA THR A 120 12.60 -8.51 3.54
C THR A 120 13.11 -9.30 2.32
N ARG A 121 12.46 -10.41 1.96
CA ARG A 121 12.78 -11.15 0.73
C ARG A 121 12.50 -10.31 -0.51
N LEU A 122 11.30 -9.75 -0.61
CA LEU A 122 10.91 -8.84 -1.70
C LEU A 122 11.81 -7.60 -1.75
N ALA A 123 12.22 -7.06 -0.62
CA ALA A 123 13.08 -5.89 -0.53
C ALA A 123 14.44 -6.07 -1.23
N LYS A 124 14.96 -7.30 -1.32
CA LYS A 124 16.29 -7.58 -1.95
C LYS A 124 16.34 -7.13 -3.40
N GLU A 125 15.24 -7.23 -4.12
CA GLU A 125 15.15 -6.87 -5.54
C GLU A 125 14.38 -5.57 -5.79
N ALA A 126 13.87 -4.92 -4.75
CA ALA A 126 13.18 -3.65 -4.88
C ALA A 126 14.16 -2.47 -5.01
N ALA A 127 13.75 -1.42 -5.71
CA ALA A 127 14.48 -0.15 -5.77
C ALA A 127 14.25 0.70 -4.51
N LEU A 128 13.05 0.62 -3.96
CA LEU A 128 12.63 1.21 -2.68
C LEU A 128 11.32 0.56 -2.20
N ILE A 129 10.98 0.83 -0.94
CA ILE A 129 9.72 0.40 -0.33
C ILE A 129 8.83 1.62 -0.08
N VAL A 130 7.57 1.52 -0.49
CA VAL A 130 6.47 2.36 -0.04
C VAL A 130 5.63 1.55 0.94
N THR A 131 5.19 2.15 2.03
CA THR A 131 4.30 1.50 3.00
C THR A 131 3.27 2.47 3.56
N ASP A 132 2.33 1.97 4.36
CA ASP A 132 1.32 2.79 5.00
C ASP A 132 1.89 3.48 6.25
N ASP A 133 1.59 4.77 6.43
CA ASP A 133 1.74 5.47 7.70
C ASP A 133 0.41 5.40 8.46
N TYR A 134 0.39 4.59 9.52
CA TYR A 134 -0.76 4.44 10.40
C TYR A 134 -0.30 4.47 11.86
N PRO A 135 -0.80 5.41 12.69
CA PRO A 135 -0.20 5.69 14.01
C PRO A 135 -0.56 4.69 15.10
N CYS A 136 -1.35 3.65 14.78
CA CYS A 136 -1.88 2.72 15.77
C CYS A 136 -1.54 1.27 15.43
N PHE A 137 -1.79 0.37 16.38
CA PHE A 137 -1.60 -1.08 16.29
C PHE A 137 -0.15 -1.47 15.99
N ILE A 138 0.03 -2.43 15.10
CA ILE A 138 1.33 -3.04 14.78
C ILE A 138 2.12 -2.26 13.70
N VAL A 139 1.49 -1.32 13.01
CA VAL A 139 2.11 -0.64 11.86
C VAL A 139 3.35 0.18 12.25
N PRO A 140 3.35 0.97 13.35
CA PRO A 140 4.56 1.68 13.79
C PRO A 140 5.74 0.71 14.01
N HIS A 141 5.51 -0.39 14.72
CA HIS A 141 6.54 -1.39 14.95
C HIS A 141 7.03 -2.07 13.66
N HIS A 142 6.13 -2.35 12.71
CA HIS A 142 6.52 -2.85 11.40
C HIS A 142 7.38 -1.83 10.64
N ASN A 143 7.02 -0.55 10.69
CA ASN A 143 7.72 0.53 10.02
C ASN A 143 9.13 0.75 10.63
N GLU A 144 9.27 0.69 11.96
CA GLU A 144 10.58 0.70 12.63
C GLU A 144 11.47 -0.44 12.13
N ARG A 145 10.96 -1.66 12.09
CA ARG A 145 11.75 -2.83 11.66
C ARG A 145 12.19 -2.77 10.19
N ILE A 146 11.34 -2.30 9.28
CA ILE A 146 11.75 -2.19 7.88
C ILE A 146 12.64 -0.97 7.61
N ALA A 147 12.61 0.05 8.48
CA ALA A 147 13.54 1.17 8.42
C ALA A 147 15.01 0.77 8.64
N GLU A 148 15.26 -0.38 9.28
CA GLU A 148 16.61 -0.96 9.45
C GLU A 148 17.20 -1.52 8.14
N LEU A 149 16.38 -1.67 7.09
CA LEU A 149 16.85 -2.18 5.80
C LEU A 149 17.77 -1.16 5.11
N LYS A 150 18.77 -1.66 4.38
CA LYS A 150 19.66 -0.84 3.54
C LYS A 150 18.98 -0.47 2.21
N LEU A 151 17.75 -0.03 2.28
CA LEU A 151 16.90 0.33 1.15
C LEU A 151 16.00 1.49 1.57
N PRO A 152 15.74 2.50 0.72
CA PRO A 152 14.83 3.60 1.09
C PRO A 152 13.43 3.08 1.42
N VAL A 153 12.91 3.54 2.55
CA VAL A 153 11.56 3.22 3.02
C VAL A 153 10.78 4.52 3.20
N LEU A 154 9.64 4.61 2.54
CA LEU A 154 8.75 5.77 2.55
C LEU A 154 7.38 5.35 3.07
N ALA A 155 6.96 5.92 4.19
CA ALA A 155 5.61 5.71 4.73
C ALA A 155 4.67 6.82 4.25
N VAL A 156 3.45 6.47 3.90
CA VAL A 156 2.48 7.39 3.32
C VAL A 156 1.19 7.42 4.13
N ASP A 157 0.84 8.60 4.61
CA ASP A 157 -0.42 8.86 5.30
C ASP A 157 -1.60 8.79 4.33
N ALA A 158 -2.40 7.73 4.46
CA ALA A 158 -3.66 7.54 3.75
C ALA A 158 -4.87 7.48 4.70
N ASN A 159 -4.72 7.98 5.94
CA ASN A 159 -5.73 7.90 6.99
C ASN A 159 -6.99 8.71 6.68
N GLY A 160 -6.84 9.92 6.17
CA GLY A 160 -7.97 10.82 5.97
C GLY A 160 -7.79 11.81 4.83
N MET A 161 -8.81 12.61 4.60
CA MET A 161 -8.78 13.69 3.61
C MET A 161 -7.76 14.77 4.00
N ILE A 162 -7.66 15.08 5.29
CA ILE A 162 -6.67 15.98 5.85
C ILE A 162 -5.47 15.14 6.29
N PRO A 163 -4.23 15.46 5.86
CA PRO A 163 -3.06 14.71 6.29
C PRO A 163 -2.77 14.92 7.78
N LEU A 164 -2.25 13.89 8.45
CA LEU A 164 -1.87 13.97 9.86
C LEU A 164 -0.83 15.07 10.13
N SER A 165 0.06 15.31 9.18
CA SER A 165 1.07 16.39 9.22
C SER A 165 0.49 17.81 9.33
N ALA A 166 -0.80 17.99 9.03
CA ALA A 166 -1.50 19.26 9.18
C ALA A 166 -1.77 19.63 10.66
N PHE A 167 -1.56 18.69 11.59
CA PHE A 167 -1.78 18.88 13.03
C PHE A 167 -0.43 18.86 13.75
N SER A 168 -0.14 19.93 14.50
CA SER A 168 1.12 20.07 15.25
C SER A 168 1.16 19.28 16.55
N LYS A 169 0.01 18.79 17.00
CA LYS A 169 -0.14 18.00 18.24
C LYS A 169 -1.37 17.13 18.19
N GLU A 170 -1.39 16.11 19.02
CA GLU A 170 -2.55 15.28 19.25
C GLU A 170 -3.71 16.10 19.85
N GLU A 171 -4.93 15.80 19.40
CA GLU A 171 -6.15 16.41 19.87
C GLU A 171 -6.92 15.41 20.74
N TYR A 172 -7.15 15.79 21.98
CA TYR A 172 -7.74 14.89 22.97
C TYR A 172 -9.26 14.68 22.82
N ALA A 173 -9.95 15.50 21.99
CA ALA A 173 -11.39 15.39 21.82
C ALA A 173 -11.88 15.91 20.47
N ALA A 174 -13.05 15.40 20.07
CA ALA A 174 -13.68 15.77 18.79
C ALA A 174 -13.98 17.30 18.69
N TYR A 175 -14.31 17.95 19.78
CA TYR A 175 -14.62 19.39 19.76
C TYR A 175 -13.36 20.25 19.56
N THR A 176 -12.17 19.77 19.91
CA THR A 176 -10.92 20.51 19.69
C THR A 176 -10.38 20.32 18.28
N ILE A 177 -10.52 19.12 17.70
CA ILE A 177 -10.05 18.85 16.34
C ILE A 177 -11.03 19.36 15.25
N ARG A 178 -12.33 19.33 15.50
CA ARG A 178 -13.36 19.70 14.51
C ARG A 178 -13.17 21.10 13.90
N PRO A 179 -12.92 22.18 14.68
CA PRO A 179 -12.70 23.51 14.10
C PRO A 179 -11.47 23.56 13.19
N LYS A 180 -10.43 22.77 13.50
CA LYS A 180 -9.20 22.68 12.70
C LYS A 180 -9.47 21.96 11.39
N ILE A 181 -10.18 20.82 11.42
CA ILE A 181 -10.61 20.09 10.23
C ILE A 181 -11.47 20.99 9.35
N ASN A 182 -12.48 21.67 9.90
CA ASN A 182 -13.38 22.54 9.12
C ASN A 182 -12.63 23.67 8.41
N ARG A 183 -11.56 24.19 8.99
CA ARG A 183 -10.69 25.21 8.37
C ARG A 183 -9.91 24.64 7.18
N LEU A 184 -9.47 23.39 7.27
CA LEU A 184 -8.63 22.74 6.26
C LEU A 184 -9.45 22.06 5.16
N LEU A 185 -10.68 21.64 5.47
CA LEU A 185 -11.53 20.87 4.58
C LEU A 185 -11.78 21.53 3.20
N PRO A 186 -11.96 22.86 3.07
CA PRO A 186 -12.10 23.52 1.77
C PRO A 186 -10.89 23.33 0.84
N TYR A 187 -9.71 23.08 1.39
CA TYR A 187 -8.45 22.88 0.64
C TYR A 187 -8.15 21.40 0.40
N ALA A 188 -8.91 20.50 1.00
CA ALA A 188 -8.74 19.07 0.80
C ALA A 188 -9.14 18.65 -0.63
N PRO A 189 -8.49 17.62 -1.20
CA PRO A 189 -8.82 17.16 -2.54
C PRO A 189 -10.24 16.60 -2.57
N ARG A 190 -11.08 17.14 -3.45
CA ARG A 190 -12.47 16.69 -3.63
C ARG A 190 -12.56 15.30 -4.28
N ARG A 191 -11.52 14.90 -5.01
CA ARG A 191 -11.46 13.61 -5.70
C ARG A 191 -10.03 13.08 -5.67
N ILE A 192 -9.89 11.83 -5.28
CA ILE A 192 -8.62 11.09 -5.33
C ILE A 192 -8.64 10.26 -6.61
N ILE A 193 -7.82 10.65 -7.59
CA ILE A 193 -7.68 9.93 -8.85
C ILE A 193 -6.43 9.05 -8.74
N THR A 194 -6.59 7.74 -8.96
CA THR A 194 -5.47 6.82 -9.03
C THR A 194 -4.82 6.92 -10.42
N PRO A 195 -3.52 7.28 -10.52
CA PRO A 195 -2.84 7.37 -11.81
C PRO A 195 -2.71 6.00 -12.49
N ALA A 196 -2.51 6.01 -13.80
CA ALA A 196 -2.18 4.78 -14.53
C ALA A 196 -0.71 4.42 -14.33
N LEU A 197 -0.41 3.13 -14.19
CA LEU A 197 0.96 2.62 -14.24
C LEU A 197 1.42 2.57 -15.71
N ARG A 198 2.64 3.05 -15.99
CA ARG A 198 3.21 3.08 -17.35
C ARG A 198 4.03 1.85 -17.69
N PHE A 199 4.65 1.24 -16.68
CA PHE A 199 5.55 0.09 -16.83
C PHE A 199 4.87 -1.16 -16.26
N GLU A 200 3.88 -1.64 -17.00
CA GLU A 200 3.01 -2.73 -16.60
C GLU A 200 3.73 -4.09 -16.64
N LYS A 201 3.71 -4.83 -15.54
CA LYS A 201 4.18 -6.22 -15.45
C LYS A 201 3.35 -7.00 -14.42
N PRO A 202 2.08 -7.33 -14.71
CA PRO A 202 1.20 -8.00 -13.75
C PRO A 202 1.68 -9.42 -13.39
N ASN A 203 2.48 -10.04 -14.24
CA ASN A 203 3.04 -11.39 -14.05
C ASN A 203 4.54 -11.35 -13.73
N LEU A 204 5.06 -10.24 -13.18
CA LEU A 204 6.46 -10.17 -12.77
C LEU A 204 6.77 -11.28 -11.77
N ASP A 205 7.78 -12.07 -12.06
CA ASP A 205 8.30 -13.08 -11.12
C ASP A 205 9.06 -12.42 -9.98
N VAL A 206 8.72 -12.78 -8.74
CA VAL A 206 9.29 -12.24 -7.51
C VAL A 206 9.55 -13.36 -6.50
N ASP A 207 10.63 -13.25 -5.73
CA ASP A 207 10.98 -14.21 -4.68
C ASP A 207 10.07 -14.05 -3.44
N CYS A 208 8.84 -14.58 -3.56
CA CYS A 208 7.87 -14.50 -2.49
C CYS A 208 6.96 -15.73 -2.48
N PRO A 209 6.74 -16.37 -1.32
CA PRO A 209 5.65 -17.32 -1.20
C PRO A 209 4.33 -16.60 -1.48
N GLU A 210 3.45 -17.24 -2.23
CA GLU A 210 2.15 -16.69 -2.61
C GLU A 210 1.04 -17.66 -2.22
N THR A 211 -0.06 -17.11 -1.70
CA THR A 211 -1.27 -17.86 -1.41
C THR A 211 -2.40 -17.38 -2.32
N ARG A 212 -2.84 -18.22 -3.24
CA ARG A 212 -3.98 -17.90 -4.09
C ARG A 212 -5.27 -18.11 -3.30
N ILE A 213 -6.06 -17.06 -3.17
CA ILE A 213 -7.39 -17.09 -2.54
C ILE A 213 -8.45 -17.11 -3.64
N THR A 214 -9.42 -17.99 -3.50
CA THR A 214 -10.61 -18.09 -4.34
C THR A 214 -11.80 -18.39 -3.44
N VAL A 215 -13.02 -18.13 -3.92
CA VAL A 215 -14.25 -18.48 -3.19
C VAL A 215 -14.25 -19.97 -2.80
N ASN A 216 -13.73 -20.85 -3.67
CA ASN A 216 -13.76 -22.30 -3.47
C ASN A 216 -12.80 -22.82 -2.38
N ASN A 217 -11.72 -22.07 -2.05
CA ASN A 217 -10.74 -22.52 -1.07
C ASN A 217 -10.76 -21.69 0.23
N LEU A 218 -11.62 -20.70 0.34
CA LEU A 218 -11.67 -19.76 1.44
C LEU A 218 -11.89 -20.46 2.79
N ASP A 219 -12.93 -21.29 2.91
CA ASP A 219 -13.26 -22.01 4.15
C ASP A 219 -12.12 -22.91 4.62
N GLN A 220 -11.50 -23.62 3.68
CA GLN A 220 -10.36 -24.48 3.97
C GLN A 220 -9.14 -23.69 4.46
N LEU A 221 -8.92 -22.48 3.93
CA LEU A 221 -7.79 -21.65 4.32
C LEU A 221 -8.01 -21.01 5.69
N VAL A 222 -9.23 -20.59 6.02
CA VAL A 222 -9.59 -20.09 7.36
C VAL A 222 -9.41 -21.16 8.40
N ALA A 223 -9.96 -22.38 8.19
CA ALA A 223 -9.89 -23.50 9.13
C ALA A 223 -8.46 -24.07 9.36
N ARG A 224 -7.48 -23.68 8.54
CA ARG A 224 -6.07 -24.09 8.67
C ARG A 224 -5.16 -23.02 9.29
N CYS A 225 -5.71 -21.92 9.75
CA CYS A 225 -5.00 -20.89 10.49
C CYS A 225 -4.95 -21.28 11.96
N GLU A 226 -3.90 -22.01 12.38
CA GLU A 226 -3.66 -22.46 13.77
C GLU A 226 -2.45 -21.73 14.39
#